data_4d6a0101697bc6793f253677d9d53100
#
_entry.id   4d6a0101697bc6793f253677d9d53100
#
_cell.length_a   1.000
_cell.length_b   1.000
_cell.length_c   1.000
_cell.angle_alpha   90.00
_cell.angle_beta   90.00
_cell.angle_gamma   90.00
#
_symmetry.space_group_name_H-M   'P 1'
#
loop_
_entity.id
_entity.type
_entity.pdbx_description
1 polymer ?
#
loop_
_entity_poly.entity_id
_entity_poly.type
_entity_poly.pdbx_seq_one_letter_code
_entity_poly.pdbx_strand_id
1 'polypeptide(L)'
;MKGLKEGETIFKYDLDNAYFEAVDGPEVRSGAVEVELRVQRTSEYFELNFHSEGTVNVPCDICLDDMEQPVSSDNRLTVKFGEEYSEDDDLITVERDEGRLDVSWFIYEFIALSIPIKHVHAPGKCNPAMIKALEEHSAARSSDGDEEKPVDPRWSEFCLLYTSPSPRDRT
;
A
#
# COMPACT_ATOMS: atom_id res chain seq x y z
N MET A 1 13.44 -5.54 -23.09
CA MET A 1 14.48 -4.53 -22.89
C MET A 1 15.56 -4.47 -23.97
N LYS A 2 16.05 -5.60 -24.49
CA LYS A 2 17.08 -5.63 -25.59
C LYS A 2 16.68 -4.86 -26.85
N GLY A 3 15.40 -4.73 -27.16
CA GLY A 3 14.89 -4.06 -28.36
C GLY A 3 14.66 -2.54 -28.22
N LEU A 4 14.81 -1.98 -27.03
CA LEU A 4 14.60 -0.56 -26.81
C LEU A 4 15.81 0.24 -27.36
N LYS A 5 15.52 1.29 -28.11
CA LYS A 5 16.55 2.22 -28.59
C LYS A 5 17.03 3.11 -27.45
N GLU A 6 18.23 3.68 -27.58
CA GLU A 6 18.67 4.74 -26.67
C GLU A 6 17.68 5.92 -26.73
N GLY A 7 17.31 6.43 -25.56
CA GLY A 7 16.34 7.49 -25.42
C GLY A 7 15.14 7.07 -24.57
N GLU A 8 14.07 7.84 -24.69
CA GLU A 8 12.82 7.63 -23.94
C GLU A 8 11.82 6.82 -24.78
N THR A 9 11.19 5.85 -24.15
CA THR A 9 10.09 5.07 -24.72
C THR A 9 8.92 5.10 -23.74
N ILE A 10 7.71 5.42 -24.21
CA ILE A 10 6.52 5.51 -23.38
C ILE A 10 5.59 4.36 -23.73
N PHE A 11 5.12 3.67 -22.70
CA PHE A 11 4.09 2.64 -22.78
C PHE A 11 2.87 3.11 -21.99
N LYS A 12 1.67 2.83 -22.50
CA LYS A 12 0.42 3.12 -21.80
C LYS A 12 -0.36 1.84 -21.65
N TYR A 13 -0.88 1.64 -20.46
CA TYR A 13 -1.68 0.49 -20.10
C TYR A 13 -2.99 0.96 -19.48
N ASP A 14 -4.09 0.37 -19.92
CA ASP A 14 -5.40 0.55 -19.32
C ASP A 14 -5.69 -0.73 -18.53
N LEU A 15 -5.62 -0.66 -17.22
CA LEU A 15 -5.81 -1.79 -16.32
C LEU A 15 -7.29 -1.90 -15.96
N ASP A 16 -7.86 -3.03 -16.29
CA ASP A 16 -9.25 -3.38 -16.00
C ASP A 16 -9.33 -4.53 -14.97
N ASN A 17 -10.54 -4.98 -14.69
CA ASN A 17 -10.76 -6.09 -13.75
C ASN A 17 -10.03 -7.37 -14.17
N ALA A 18 -9.86 -7.61 -15.48
CA ALA A 18 -9.15 -8.80 -15.94
C ALA A 18 -7.66 -8.79 -15.56
N TYR A 19 -7.04 -7.61 -15.52
CA TYR A 19 -5.69 -7.45 -15.03
C TYR A 19 -5.59 -7.79 -13.53
N PHE A 20 -6.47 -7.23 -12.70
CA PHE A 20 -6.46 -7.49 -11.25
C PHE A 20 -6.75 -8.95 -10.91
N GLU A 21 -7.65 -9.60 -11.65
CA GLU A 21 -7.91 -11.04 -11.53
C GLU A 21 -6.69 -11.89 -11.94
N ALA A 22 -5.97 -11.49 -12.98
CA ALA A 22 -4.80 -12.21 -13.46
C ALA A 22 -3.59 -12.10 -12.52
N VAL A 23 -3.42 -10.94 -11.87
CA VAL A 23 -2.35 -10.73 -10.88
C VAL A 23 -2.68 -11.42 -9.56
N ASP A 24 -3.98 -11.59 -9.22
CA ASP A 24 -4.50 -12.24 -8.00
C ASP A 24 -3.87 -11.69 -6.71
N GLY A 25 -3.73 -10.37 -6.66
CA GLY A 25 -3.16 -9.69 -5.49
C GLY A 25 -4.13 -9.61 -4.32
N PRO A 26 -3.63 -9.52 -3.07
CA PRO A 26 -4.45 -9.60 -1.85
C PRO A 26 -5.31 -8.36 -1.59
N GLU A 27 -4.83 -7.18 -1.94
CA GLU A 27 -5.43 -5.89 -1.54
C GLU A 27 -6.52 -5.42 -2.50
N VAL A 28 -6.26 -5.50 -3.81
CA VAL A 28 -7.12 -4.98 -4.87
C VAL A 28 -7.50 -6.09 -5.83
N ARG A 29 -8.80 -6.29 -6.03
CA ARG A 29 -9.34 -7.33 -6.92
C ARG A 29 -10.03 -6.78 -8.15
N SER A 30 -10.33 -5.50 -8.16
CA SER A 30 -11.00 -4.85 -9.30
C SER A 30 -10.74 -3.35 -9.30
N GLY A 31 -10.87 -2.74 -10.47
CA GLY A 31 -10.65 -1.32 -10.65
C GLY A 31 -10.49 -0.93 -12.11
N ALA A 32 -10.26 0.36 -12.32
CA ALA A 32 -9.90 0.95 -13.60
C ALA A 32 -8.78 1.96 -13.37
N VAL A 33 -7.57 1.64 -13.82
CA VAL A 33 -6.38 2.46 -13.60
C VAL A 33 -5.63 2.63 -14.92
N GLU A 34 -5.31 3.86 -15.28
CA GLU A 34 -4.43 4.19 -16.39
C GLU A 34 -2.98 4.25 -15.87
N VAL A 35 -2.07 3.60 -16.57
CA VAL A 35 -0.65 3.60 -16.22
C VAL A 35 0.18 4.07 -17.40
N GLU A 36 0.98 5.09 -17.18
CA GLU A 36 2.00 5.55 -18.12
C GLU A 36 3.38 5.12 -17.60
N LEU A 37 4.02 4.22 -18.33
CA LEU A 37 5.38 3.77 -18.06
C LEU A 37 6.35 4.45 -19.03
N ARG A 38 7.21 5.30 -18.51
CA ARG A 38 8.33 5.92 -19.25
C ARG A 38 9.61 5.16 -18.97
N VAL A 39 10.18 4.59 -20.02
CA VAL A 39 11.45 3.87 -19.95
C VAL A 39 12.54 4.72 -20.59
N GLN A 40 13.49 5.13 -19.77
CA GLN A 40 14.67 5.85 -20.24
C GLN A 40 15.87 4.91 -20.23
N ARG A 41 16.42 4.66 -21.42
CA ARG A 41 17.63 3.83 -21.57
C ARG A 41 18.88 4.67 -21.51
N THR A 42 19.75 4.31 -20.56
CA THR A 42 21.12 4.82 -20.46
C THR A 42 22.10 3.74 -20.95
N SER A 43 23.37 4.05 -21.01
CA SER A 43 24.41 3.08 -21.42
C SER A 43 24.54 1.88 -20.48
N GLU A 44 24.24 2.06 -19.18
CA GLU A 44 24.51 1.07 -18.13
C GLU A 44 23.23 0.51 -17.51
N TYR A 45 22.13 1.27 -17.50
CA TYR A 45 20.87 0.91 -16.85
C TYR A 45 19.67 1.47 -17.59
N PHE A 46 18.50 1.00 -17.20
CA PHE A 46 17.20 1.54 -17.60
C PHE A 46 16.55 2.17 -16.41
N GLU A 47 15.99 3.35 -16.58
CA GLU A 47 15.14 4.01 -15.61
C GLU A 47 13.69 3.87 -16.04
N LEU A 48 12.87 3.30 -15.19
CA LEU A 48 11.45 3.08 -15.38
C LEU A 48 10.70 4.03 -14.45
N ASN A 49 9.96 4.97 -15.02
CA ASN A 49 9.10 5.88 -14.27
C ASN A 49 7.65 5.51 -14.54
N PHE A 50 6.94 5.15 -13.49
CA PHE A 50 5.54 4.75 -13.53
C PHE A 50 4.70 5.90 -13.00
N HIS A 51 3.69 6.28 -13.75
CA HIS A 51 2.62 7.17 -13.32
C HIS A 51 1.30 6.42 -13.43
N SER A 52 0.61 6.26 -12.31
CA SER A 52 -0.65 5.52 -12.25
C SER A 52 -1.74 6.42 -11.71
N GLU A 53 -2.89 6.48 -12.37
CA GLU A 53 -4.05 7.26 -11.94
C GLU A 53 -5.34 6.51 -12.25
N GLY A 54 -6.27 6.46 -11.27
CA GLY A 54 -7.54 5.79 -11.48
C GLY A 54 -8.32 5.53 -10.20
N THR A 55 -9.14 4.49 -10.23
CA THR A 55 -9.98 4.09 -9.11
C THR A 55 -9.92 2.57 -8.94
N VAL A 56 -9.77 2.12 -7.71
CA VAL A 56 -9.79 0.71 -7.32
C VAL A 56 -10.91 0.43 -6.34
N ASN A 57 -11.39 -0.80 -6.31
CA ASN A 57 -12.38 -1.24 -5.34
C ASN A 57 -11.68 -1.95 -4.18
N VAL A 58 -11.91 -1.44 -2.98
CA VAL A 58 -11.36 -1.96 -1.72
C VAL A 58 -12.45 -2.08 -0.67
N PRO A 59 -12.36 -3.02 0.28
CA PRO A 59 -13.33 -3.12 1.36
C PRO A 59 -13.18 -1.93 2.33
N CYS A 60 -14.28 -1.34 2.73
CA CYS A 60 -14.29 -0.28 3.75
C CYS A 60 -13.84 -0.81 5.11
N ASP A 61 -12.93 -0.11 5.80
CA ASP A 61 -12.41 -0.51 7.13
C ASP A 61 -13.47 -0.59 8.23
N ILE A 62 -14.63 0.03 8.03
CA ILE A 62 -15.69 0.06 9.04
C ILE A 62 -16.78 -0.98 8.75
N CYS A 63 -17.32 -1.00 7.53
CA CYS A 63 -18.47 -1.84 7.23
C CYS A 63 -18.14 -3.06 6.36
N LEU A 64 -16.92 -3.18 5.87
CA LEU A 64 -16.42 -4.25 4.99
C LEU A 64 -17.12 -4.36 3.63
N ASP A 65 -18.06 -3.47 3.31
CA ASP A 65 -18.62 -3.38 1.98
C ASP A 65 -17.60 -2.71 1.04
N ASP A 66 -17.61 -3.11 -0.22
CA ASP A 66 -16.72 -2.56 -1.24
C ASP A 66 -16.99 -1.07 -1.47
N MET A 67 -15.92 -0.33 -1.65
CA MET A 67 -15.94 1.10 -1.97
C MET A 67 -14.94 1.44 -3.06
N GLU A 68 -15.25 2.46 -3.84
CA GLU A 68 -14.32 3.03 -4.80
C GLU A 68 -13.33 3.94 -4.09
N GLN A 69 -12.04 3.63 -4.27
CA GLN A 69 -10.94 4.42 -3.73
C GLN A 69 -10.15 5.00 -4.90
N PRO A 70 -10.05 6.33 -5.04
CA PRO A 70 -9.17 6.94 -6.01
C PRO A 70 -7.72 6.70 -5.61
N VAL A 71 -6.89 6.38 -6.62
CA VAL A 71 -5.46 6.12 -6.47
C VAL A 71 -4.68 6.97 -7.45
N SER A 72 -3.54 7.48 -7.01
CA SER A 72 -2.57 8.17 -7.83
C SER A 72 -1.18 7.90 -7.27
N SER A 73 -0.27 7.42 -8.08
CA SER A 73 1.10 7.13 -7.66
C SER A 73 2.12 7.46 -8.73
N ASP A 74 3.29 7.92 -8.28
CA ASP A 74 4.48 8.12 -9.08
C ASP A 74 5.61 7.30 -8.47
N ASN A 75 6.10 6.31 -9.21
CA ASN A 75 7.12 5.38 -8.73
C ASN A 75 8.25 5.26 -9.76
N ARG A 76 9.42 4.91 -9.26
CA ARG A 76 10.61 4.77 -10.09
C ARG A 76 11.34 3.47 -9.76
N LEU A 77 11.76 2.75 -10.80
CA LEU A 77 12.62 1.59 -10.71
C LEU A 77 13.86 1.78 -11.58
N THR A 78 14.98 1.29 -11.13
CA THR A 78 16.21 1.20 -11.92
C THR A 78 16.45 -0.26 -12.29
N VAL A 79 16.69 -0.52 -13.57
CA VAL A 79 16.91 -1.89 -14.06
C VAL A 79 18.27 -1.97 -14.75
N LYS A 80 19.07 -2.96 -14.37
CA LYS A 80 20.35 -3.25 -15.02
C LYS A 80 20.39 -4.70 -15.53
N PHE A 81 21.29 -4.97 -16.46
CA PHE A 81 21.60 -6.33 -16.85
C PHE A 81 22.66 -6.94 -15.97
N GLY A 82 22.43 -8.16 -15.49
CA GLY A 82 23.36 -8.96 -14.70
C GLY A 82 23.47 -10.39 -15.16
N GLU A 83 24.10 -11.21 -14.33
CA GLU A 83 24.25 -12.65 -14.57
C GLU A 83 23.06 -13.43 -14.00
N GLU A 84 22.50 -12.95 -12.88
CA GLU A 84 21.34 -13.54 -12.21
C GLU A 84 20.28 -12.47 -11.95
N TYR A 85 19.01 -12.88 -11.89
CA TYR A 85 17.93 -12.03 -11.45
C TYR A 85 18.10 -11.69 -9.97
N SER A 86 18.02 -10.41 -9.62
CA SER A 86 17.93 -9.95 -8.24
C SER A 86 17.05 -8.71 -8.15
N GLU A 87 16.39 -8.58 -7.02
CA GLU A 87 15.56 -7.46 -6.65
C GLU A 87 16.07 -6.89 -5.33
N ASP A 88 16.43 -5.63 -5.33
CA ASP A 88 17.04 -4.94 -4.20
C ASP A 88 16.53 -3.50 -4.17
N ASP A 89 15.53 -3.25 -3.31
CA ASP A 89 14.81 -1.98 -3.21
C ASP A 89 14.35 -1.45 -4.60
N ASP A 90 14.93 -0.34 -5.05
CA ASP A 90 14.60 0.30 -6.34
C ASP A 90 15.47 -0.22 -7.51
N LEU A 91 16.33 -1.21 -7.29
CA LEU A 91 17.26 -1.73 -8.29
C LEU A 91 16.95 -3.19 -8.63
N ILE A 92 16.53 -3.42 -9.86
CA ILE A 92 16.26 -4.75 -10.38
C ILE A 92 17.38 -5.17 -11.33
N THR A 93 17.88 -6.37 -11.14
CA THR A 93 18.85 -6.98 -12.05
C THR A 93 18.13 -8.01 -12.90
N VAL A 94 18.21 -7.89 -14.21
CA VAL A 94 17.61 -8.81 -15.18
C VAL A 94 18.70 -9.56 -15.90
N GLU A 95 18.49 -10.87 -16.08
CA GLU A 95 19.43 -11.71 -16.83
C GLU A 95 19.60 -11.21 -18.26
N ARG A 96 20.86 -11.17 -18.72
CA ARG A 96 21.18 -10.71 -20.07
C ARG A 96 20.56 -11.57 -21.15
N ASP A 97 20.42 -12.87 -20.89
CA ASP A 97 19.93 -13.80 -21.90
C ASP A 97 18.43 -13.65 -22.15
N GLU A 98 17.65 -13.47 -21.10
CA GLU A 98 16.22 -13.22 -21.22
C GLU A 98 15.91 -11.84 -21.77
N GLY A 99 16.49 -10.78 -21.21
CA GLY A 99 16.31 -9.40 -21.63
C GLY A 99 14.86 -8.90 -21.53
N ARG A 100 14.05 -9.56 -20.69
CA ARG A 100 12.65 -9.24 -20.41
C ARG A 100 12.49 -8.91 -18.93
N LEU A 101 11.61 -7.99 -18.64
CA LEU A 101 11.11 -7.68 -17.30
C LEU A 101 9.60 -7.71 -17.36
N ASP A 102 8.98 -8.50 -16.51
CA ASP A 102 7.55 -8.43 -16.25
C ASP A 102 7.32 -7.30 -15.24
N VAL A 103 6.52 -6.33 -15.62
CA VAL A 103 6.22 -5.15 -14.79
C VAL A 103 4.84 -5.24 -14.16
N SER A 104 4.08 -6.31 -14.42
CA SER A 104 2.70 -6.42 -13.94
C SER A 104 2.62 -6.40 -12.42
N TRP A 105 3.47 -7.15 -11.75
CA TRP A 105 3.49 -7.19 -10.29
C TRP A 105 3.91 -5.84 -9.68
N PHE A 106 4.93 -5.18 -10.21
CA PHE A 106 5.37 -3.87 -9.73
C PHE A 106 4.28 -2.80 -9.86
N ILE A 107 3.56 -2.80 -10.99
CA ILE A 107 2.42 -1.89 -11.17
C ILE A 107 1.34 -2.15 -10.11
N TYR A 108 1.03 -3.42 -9.84
CA TYR A 108 0.08 -3.78 -8.79
C TYR A 108 0.53 -3.28 -7.41
N GLU A 109 1.78 -3.51 -7.03
CA GLU A 109 2.35 -3.06 -5.76
C GLU A 109 2.29 -1.54 -5.60
N PHE A 110 2.65 -0.79 -6.64
CA PHE A 110 2.58 0.67 -6.61
C PHE A 110 1.16 1.19 -6.43
N ILE A 111 0.18 0.54 -7.06
CA ILE A 111 -1.24 0.86 -6.86
C ILE A 111 -1.66 0.52 -5.43
N ALA A 112 -1.34 -0.67 -4.93
CA ALA A 112 -1.70 -1.10 -3.59
C ALA A 112 -1.07 -0.20 -2.51
N LEU A 113 0.20 0.16 -2.64
CA LEU A 113 0.90 1.08 -1.74
C LEU A 113 0.38 2.52 -1.77
N SER A 114 -0.31 2.92 -2.84
CA SER A 114 -0.93 4.25 -2.94
C SER A 114 -2.26 4.35 -2.20
N ILE A 115 -2.85 3.22 -1.80
CA ILE A 115 -4.10 3.20 -1.04
C ILE A 115 -3.84 3.74 0.37
N PRO A 116 -4.63 4.70 0.86
CA PRO A 116 -4.50 5.18 2.23
C PRO A 116 -4.67 4.05 3.25
N ILE A 117 -3.87 4.06 4.33
CA ILE A 117 -3.95 3.07 5.43
C ILE A 117 -5.37 2.98 5.99
N LYS A 118 -6.10 4.09 5.99
CA LYS A 118 -7.50 4.15 6.41
C LYS A 118 -8.37 4.57 5.24
N HIS A 119 -9.23 3.67 4.80
CA HIS A 119 -10.18 3.93 3.72
C HIS A 119 -11.59 3.55 4.16
N VAL A 120 -12.44 4.56 4.22
CA VAL A 120 -13.81 4.44 4.75
C VAL A 120 -14.79 5.18 3.84
N HIS A 121 -16.03 4.70 3.79
CA HIS A 121 -17.10 5.42 3.10
C HIS A 121 -17.26 6.84 3.66
N ALA A 122 -17.75 7.74 2.83
CA ALA A 122 -18.16 9.05 3.28
C ALA A 122 -19.14 8.96 4.46
N PRO A 123 -19.16 9.93 5.37
CA PRO A 123 -20.01 9.92 6.55
C PRO A 123 -21.48 9.59 6.21
N GLY A 124 -22.04 8.59 6.90
CA GLY A 124 -23.41 8.12 6.72
C GLY A 124 -23.64 7.18 5.52
N LYS A 125 -22.61 6.78 4.78
CA LYS A 125 -22.72 5.84 3.65
C LYS A 125 -22.30 4.41 3.97
N CYS A 126 -21.76 4.16 5.17
CA CYS A 126 -21.48 2.81 5.61
C CYS A 126 -22.77 2.01 5.81
N ASN A 127 -22.68 0.70 5.69
CA ASN A 127 -23.78 -0.22 5.92
C ASN A 127 -24.37 -0.06 7.34
N PRO A 128 -25.63 0.36 7.47
CA PRO A 128 -26.21 0.67 8.77
C PRO A 128 -26.33 -0.55 9.70
N ALA A 129 -26.46 -1.76 9.15
CA ALA A 129 -26.52 -2.98 9.95
C ALA A 129 -25.16 -3.26 10.61
N MET A 130 -24.06 -3.03 9.88
CA MET A 130 -22.72 -3.20 10.40
C MET A 130 -22.37 -2.12 11.43
N ILE A 131 -22.76 -0.86 11.19
CA ILE A 131 -22.57 0.23 12.16
C ILE A 131 -23.28 -0.10 13.47
N LYS A 132 -24.52 -0.57 13.41
CA LYS A 132 -25.27 -0.97 14.60
C LYS A 132 -24.58 -2.11 15.36
N ALA A 133 -24.11 -3.14 14.65
CA ALA A 133 -23.37 -4.24 15.26
C ALA A 133 -22.07 -3.75 15.95
N LEU A 134 -21.34 -2.83 15.31
CA LEU A 134 -20.15 -2.22 15.91
C LEU A 134 -20.48 -1.40 17.15
N GLU A 135 -21.57 -0.63 17.16
CA GLU A 135 -22.01 0.12 18.32
C GLU A 135 -22.40 -0.81 19.50
N GLU A 136 -23.10 -1.91 19.22
CA GLU A 136 -23.51 -2.91 20.22
C GLU A 136 -22.31 -3.63 20.85
N HIS A 137 -21.22 -3.82 20.10
CA HIS A 137 -20.02 -4.51 20.54
C HIS A 137 -18.84 -3.57 20.86
N SER A 138 -19.00 -2.28 20.64
CA SER A 138 -17.98 -1.31 21.01
C SER A 138 -17.84 -1.27 22.52
N ALA A 139 -16.62 -1.47 23.02
CA ALA A 139 -16.32 -1.20 24.41
C ALA A 139 -16.58 0.29 24.68
N ALA A 140 -17.62 0.62 25.43
CA ALA A 140 -17.83 1.97 25.90
C ALA A 140 -16.56 2.41 26.63
N ARG A 141 -15.77 3.30 26.03
CA ARG A 141 -14.82 4.09 26.80
C ARG A 141 -15.66 4.91 27.73
N SER A 142 -15.76 4.48 28.96
CA SER A 142 -16.33 5.28 30.06
C SER A 142 -15.41 6.48 30.28
N SER A 143 -15.61 7.52 29.46
CA SER A 143 -15.00 8.82 29.64
C SER A 143 -15.87 9.76 30.48
N ASP A 144 -16.84 9.21 31.19
CA ASP A 144 -17.62 9.96 32.18
C ASP A 144 -17.47 9.29 33.55
N GLY A 145 -16.68 9.93 34.37
CA GLY A 145 -16.51 9.60 35.79
C GLY A 145 -15.06 9.29 36.13
N ASP A 146 -14.39 10.26 36.75
CA ASP A 146 -13.19 10.11 37.56
C ASP A 146 -13.46 9.19 38.78
N GLU A 147 -13.88 7.95 38.54
CA GLU A 147 -13.75 6.90 39.52
C GLU A 147 -12.46 6.16 39.14
N GLU A 148 -11.41 6.36 39.95
CA GLU A 148 -10.20 5.54 39.94
C GLU A 148 -10.61 4.07 40.05
N LYS A 149 -10.81 3.43 38.87
CA LYS A 149 -10.95 1.96 38.87
C LYS A 149 -9.66 1.39 39.43
N PRO A 150 -9.71 0.57 40.47
CA PRO A 150 -8.51 -0.04 41.01
C PRO A 150 -7.79 -0.78 39.89
N VAL A 151 -6.56 -0.38 39.62
CA VAL A 151 -5.70 -1.04 38.62
C VAL A 151 -5.58 -2.51 39.02
N ASP A 152 -5.82 -3.44 38.08
CA ASP A 152 -5.64 -4.88 38.33
C ASP A 152 -4.26 -5.10 38.97
N PRO A 153 -4.18 -5.76 40.13
CA PRO A 153 -2.93 -5.95 40.86
C PRO A 153 -1.80 -6.57 40.03
N ARG A 154 -2.15 -7.30 38.95
CA ARG A 154 -1.18 -7.90 38.04
C ARG A 154 -0.41 -6.86 37.22
N TRP A 155 -0.96 -5.64 37.08
CA TRP A 155 -0.36 -4.55 36.31
C TRP A 155 0.29 -3.47 37.16
N SER A 156 0.19 -3.59 38.52
CA SER A 156 0.71 -2.60 39.45
C SER A 156 2.22 -2.35 39.29
N GLU A 157 3.00 -3.41 39.06
CA GLU A 157 4.44 -3.30 38.83
C GLU A 157 4.79 -2.63 37.49
N PHE A 158 3.96 -2.82 36.46
CA PHE A 158 4.14 -2.15 35.16
C PHE A 158 3.81 -0.66 35.24
N CYS A 159 2.83 -0.26 36.01
CA CYS A 159 2.52 1.15 36.24
C CYS A 159 3.69 1.89 36.87
N LEU A 160 4.44 1.25 37.79
CA LEU A 160 5.62 1.84 38.41
C LEU A 160 6.78 2.08 37.44
N LEU A 161 6.92 1.27 36.40
CA LEU A 161 7.95 1.45 35.38
C LEU A 161 7.74 2.71 34.53
N TYR A 162 6.49 3.11 34.32
CA TYR A 162 6.14 4.31 33.51
C TYR A 162 5.99 5.59 34.35
N THR A 163 5.79 5.47 35.65
CA THR A 163 5.64 6.62 36.57
C THR A 163 6.93 7.01 37.29
N SER A 164 7.94 6.15 37.24
CA SER A 164 9.25 6.45 37.81
C SER A 164 10.05 7.35 36.86
N PRO A 165 10.53 8.54 37.28
CA PRO A 165 11.35 9.37 36.44
C PRO A 165 12.60 8.61 36.00
N SER A 166 12.92 8.72 34.70
CA SER A 166 14.12 8.11 34.13
C SER A 166 15.38 8.58 34.88
N PRO A 167 16.39 7.73 35.08
CA PRO A 167 17.67 8.15 35.65
C PRO A 167 18.33 9.33 34.90
N ARG A 168 17.90 9.63 33.66
CA ARG A 168 18.36 10.76 32.84
C ARG A 168 17.70 12.08 33.18
N ASP A 169 16.59 12.08 33.91
CA ASP A 169 15.85 13.30 34.27
C ASP A 169 16.30 13.87 35.64
N ARG A 170 17.39 13.34 36.21
CA ARG A 170 18.00 13.83 37.42
C ARG A 170 19.25 14.68 37.17
N THR A 171 19.07 15.77 36.47
CA THR A 171 20.08 16.85 36.47
C THR A 171 19.44 18.17 36.78
#